data_7c9dac9ea380d4390ca5a61f19c2e524
#
_entry.id   7c9dac9ea380d4390ca5a61f19c2e524
#
_cell.length_a   1.000
_cell.length_b   1.000
_cell.length_c   1.000
_cell.angle_alpha   90.00
_cell.angle_beta   90.00
_cell.angle_gamma   90.00
#
_symmetry.space_group_name_H-M   'P 1'
#
loop_
_entity.id
_entity.type
_entity.pdbx_description
1 polymer ?
#
loop_
_entity_poly.entity_id
_entity_poly.type
_entity_poly.pdbx_seq_one_letter_code
_entity_poly.pdbx_strand_id
1 'polypeptide(L)'
;MNHQTKENVLFISGIDTKVGKTVATGMIAKALAKAGKKVITQKMIQTGCEHVSEDIEAHRQIQGLPFTDEDTQGLTCPYIFTYPCSPHMAAAKDGRRIDLETITQATRRLRETYEYVLLEGAGGLMVPNDMESLTIDYVKEQAYPLILVTSGKLGSINHTLLSLYACERYGIEVKAIVYNQYPSIDPLIEANTLEYLKAKFPEIPLILLPEMKKGSEELPDIRPLL
;
A
#
# COMPACT_ATOMS: atom_id res chain seq x y z
N MET A 1 8.95 8.40 25.54
CA MET A 1 7.99 7.88 24.57
C MET A 1 8.73 6.91 23.69
N ASN A 2 8.33 5.64 23.71
CA ASN A 2 9.07 4.55 23.05
C ASN A 2 9.13 4.74 21.53
N HIS A 3 10.34 4.89 20.98
CA HIS A 3 10.61 4.94 19.53
C HIS A 3 10.28 3.63 18.79
N GLN A 4 10.10 2.52 19.49
CA GLN A 4 9.86 1.18 18.94
C GLN A 4 8.50 0.98 18.25
N THR A 5 7.60 1.94 18.30
CA THR A 5 6.20 1.72 17.90
C THR A 5 5.82 2.21 16.51
N LYS A 6 6.65 2.98 15.80
CA LYS A 6 6.33 3.48 14.44
C LYS A 6 6.77 2.53 13.30
N GLU A 7 7.75 1.67 13.55
CA GLU A 7 8.36 0.78 12.55
C GLU A 7 7.40 -0.28 11.99
N ASN A 8 6.31 -0.57 12.70
CA ASN A 8 5.36 -1.62 12.32
C ASN A 8 4.11 -1.11 11.57
N VAL A 9 4.04 0.18 11.25
CA VAL A 9 3.11 0.70 10.26
C VAL A 9 3.85 0.82 8.94
N LEU A 10 3.53 -0.04 7.98
CA LEU A 10 4.14 -0.03 6.67
C LEU A 10 3.17 0.63 5.69
N PHE A 11 3.59 1.76 5.11
CA PHE A 11 2.78 2.44 4.10
C PHE A 11 2.98 1.78 2.74
N ILE A 12 1.90 1.38 2.09
CA ILE A 12 1.96 0.74 0.76
C ILE A 12 1.52 1.73 -0.29
N SER A 13 2.45 2.17 -1.13
CA SER A 13 2.16 2.99 -2.30
C SER A 13 2.48 2.25 -3.59
N GLY A 14 1.99 2.76 -4.70
CA GLY A 14 2.32 2.23 -6.01
C GLY A 14 2.85 3.31 -6.93
N ILE A 15 3.56 2.88 -7.96
CA ILE A 15 4.04 3.79 -9.01
C ILE A 15 2.90 4.34 -9.87
N ASP A 16 1.71 3.71 -9.82
CA ASP A 16 0.54 4.08 -10.62
C ASP A 16 -0.75 3.50 -10.00
N THR A 17 -1.90 3.92 -10.53
CA THR A 17 -3.19 3.27 -10.28
C THR A 17 -3.21 1.90 -10.95
N LYS A 18 -3.87 0.91 -10.32
CA LYS A 18 -3.97 -0.48 -10.82
C LYS A 18 -2.63 -1.22 -10.99
N VAL A 19 -1.56 -0.77 -10.35
CA VAL A 19 -0.26 -1.46 -10.36
C VAL A 19 -0.25 -2.74 -9.50
N GLY A 20 -1.29 -2.98 -8.71
CA GLY A 20 -1.45 -4.18 -7.88
C GLY A 20 -1.24 -3.94 -6.38
N LYS A 21 -1.40 -2.70 -5.88
CA LYS A 21 -1.30 -2.38 -4.44
C LYS A 21 -2.18 -3.28 -3.58
N THR A 22 -3.44 -3.38 -3.92
CA THR A 22 -4.45 -4.14 -3.16
C THR A 22 -4.08 -5.62 -3.05
N VAL A 23 -3.61 -6.22 -4.15
CA VAL A 23 -3.13 -7.61 -4.14
C VAL A 23 -1.86 -7.72 -3.29
N ALA A 24 -0.90 -6.80 -3.45
CA ALA A 24 0.33 -6.79 -2.67
C ALA A 24 0.03 -6.66 -1.16
N THR A 25 -0.84 -5.73 -0.78
CA THR A 25 -1.26 -5.52 0.62
C THR A 25 -1.88 -6.78 1.21
N GLY A 26 -2.84 -7.39 0.51
CA GLY A 26 -3.50 -8.61 0.97
C GLY A 26 -2.56 -9.81 1.08
N MET A 27 -1.67 -10.01 0.08
CA MET A 27 -0.73 -11.13 0.08
C MET A 27 0.39 -10.97 1.13
N ILE A 28 0.90 -9.77 1.33
CA ILE A 28 1.88 -9.48 2.39
C ILE A 28 1.25 -9.70 3.76
N ALA A 29 0.01 -9.23 3.98
CA ALA A 29 -0.73 -9.46 5.22
C ALA A 29 -0.92 -10.96 5.48
N LYS A 30 -1.32 -11.73 4.46
CA LYS A 30 -1.45 -13.18 4.57
C LYS A 30 -0.12 -13.87 4.91
N ALA A 31 0.97 -13.43 4.29
CA ALA A 31 2.31 -13.97 4.57
C ALA A 31 2.77 -13.64 6.00
N LEU A 32 2.56 -12.42 6.49
CA LEU A 32 2.83 -12.02 7.87
C LEU A 32 2.02 -12.84 8.87
N ALA A 33 0.71 -13.02 8.61
CA ALA A 33 -0.14 -13.85 9.46
C ALA A 33 0.34 -15.31 9.50
N LYS A 34 0.74 -15.88 8.35
CA LYS A 34 1.33 -17.23 8.27
C LYS A 34 2.66 -17.34 9.04
N ALA A 35 3.41 -16.24 9.14
CA ALA A 35 4.62 -16.14 9.98
C ALA A 35 4.32 -15.87 11.47
N GLY A 36 3.05 -15.97 11.90
CA GLY A 36 2.63 -15.82 13.29
C GLY A 36 2.49 -14.38 13.78
N LYS A 37 2.47 -13.40 12.87
CA LYS A 37 2.31 -11.97 13.21
C LYS A 37 0.84 -11.58 13.29
N LYS A 38 0.50 -10.75 14.28
CA LYS A 38 -0.80 -10.08 14.32
C LYS A 38 -0.78 -8.91 13.36
N VAL A 39 -1.46 -9.03 12.23
CA VAL A 39 -1.47 -8.04 11.15
C VAL A 39 -2.87 -7.65 10.75
N ILE A 40 -3.08 -6.38 10.44
CA ILE A 40 -4.28 -5.85 9.82
C ILE A 40 -3.93 -4.96 8.63
N THR A 41 -4.81 -4.95 7.64
CA THR A 41 -4.70 -4.02 6.51
C THR A 41 -5.64 -2.84 6.72
N GLN A 42 -5.20 -1.65 6.30
CA GLN A 42 -5.96 -0.42 6.35
C GLN A 42 -5.87 0.26 4.98
N LYS A 43 -6.98 0.77 4.48
CA LYS A 43 -7.04 1.64 3.30
C LYS A 43 -7.15 3.08 3.77
N MET A 44 -6.22 3.93 3.35
CA MET A 44 -6.20 5.34 3.73
C MET A 44 -7.49 6.05 3.31
N ILE A 45 -7.82 5.94 2.04
CA ILE A 45 -8.99 6.56 1.40
C ILE A 45 -9.45 5.64 0.27
N GLN A 46 -10.72 5.31 0.26
CA GLN A 46 -11.37 4.59 -0.84
C GLN A 46 -12.18 5.55 -1.69
N THR A 47 -12.09 5.43 -3.01
CA THR A 47 -12.91 6.19 -3.97
C THR A 47 -13.61 5.23 -4.92
N GLY A 48 -14.81 5.58 -5.38
CA GLY A 48 -15.60 4.75 -6.28
C GLY A 48 -16.45 3.68 -5.59
N CYS A 49 -16.69 3.82 -4.28
CA CYS A 49 -17.51 2.90 -3.48
C CYS A 49 -18.54 3.67 -2.65
N GLU A 50 -19.66 3.03 -2.31
CA GLU A 50 -20.73 3.68 -1.53
C GLU A 50 -20.68 3.35 -0.03
N HIS A 51 -20.51 2.09 0.33
CA HIS A 51 -20.66 1.63 1.73
C HIS A 51 -19.46 0.90 2.29
N VAL A 52 -18.78 0.10 1.46
CA VAL A 52 -17.66 -0.76 1.86
C VAL A 52 -16.48 -0.49 0.94
N SER A 53 -15.29 -0.51 1.49
CA SER A 53 -14.06 -0.43 0.70
C SER A 53 -13.83 -1.73 -0.06
N GLU A 54 -13.89 -1.67 -1.40
CA GLU A 54 -13.56 -2.81 -2.27
C GLU A 54 -12.13 -3.31 -2.01
N ASP A 55 -11.19 -2.41 -1.69
CA ASP A 55 -9.82 -2.81 -1.38
C ASP A 55 -9.76 -3.60 -0.05
N ILE A 56 -10.48 -3.18 0.99
CA ILE A 56 -10.56 -3.94 2.25
C ILE A 56 -11.25 -5.29 2.04
N GLU A 57 -12.32 -5.33 1.27
CA GLU A 57 -12.97 -6.60 0.90
C GLU A 57 -12.00 -7.54 0.20
N ALA A 58 -11.26 -7.04 -0.80
CA ALA A 58 -10.26 -7.82 -1.50
C ALA A 58 -9.13 -8.30 -0.56
N HIS A 59 -8.68 -7.46 0.38
CA HIS A 59 -7.70 -7.86 1.39
C HIS A 59 -8.22 -9.04 2.22
N ARG A 60 -9.47 -8.99 2.71
CA ARG A 60 -10.07 -10.08 3.50
C ARG A 60 -10.21 -11.35 2.68
N GLN A 61 -10.66 -11.25 1.43
CA GLN A 61 -10.76 -12.39 0.52
C GLN A 61 -9.38 -13.05 0.28
N ILE A 62 -8.33 -12.27 0.02
CA ILE A 62 -6.96 -12.78 -0.17
C ILE A 62 -6.45 -13.47 1.09
N GLN A 63 -6.71 -12.91 2.26
CA GLN A 63 -6.32 -13.49 3.54
C GLN A 63 -7.15 -14.74 3.91
N GLY A 64 -8.33 -14.90 3.32
CA GLY A 64 -9.28 -15.95 3.66
C GLY A 64 -10.00 -15.66 4.98
N LEU A 65 -10.25 -14.39 5.27
CA LEU A 65 -10.89 -13.90 6.49
C LEU A 65 -12.25 -13.27 6.19
N PRO A 66 -13.21 -13.32 7.12
CA PRO A 66 -14.41 -12.48 7.07
C PRO A 66 -14.05 -11.02 7.39
N PHE A 67 -15.02 -10.12 7.24
CA PHE A 67 -14.91 -8.77 7.80
C PHE A 67 -14.72 -8.84 9.31
N THR A 68 -13.87 -7.96 9.83
CA THR A 68 -13.57 -7.83 11.25
C THR A 68 -14.43 -6.74 11.91
N ASP A 69 -14.39 -6.65 13.23
CA ASP A 69 -15.06 -5.57 13.97
C ASP A 69 -14.47 -4.20 13.59
N GLU A 70 -13.15 -4.12 13.32
CA GLU A 70 -12.48 -2.91 12.91
C GLU A 70 -12.93 -2.45 11.50
N ASP A 71 -13.27 -3.38 10.61
CA ASP A 71 -13.85 -3.08 9.30
C ASP A 71 -15.24 -2.45 9.49
N THR A 72 -16.06 -3.06 10.33
CA THR A 72 -17.43 -2.59 10.63
C THR A 72 -17.43 -1.22 11.32
N GLN A 73 -16.43 -0.95 12.17
CA GLN A 73 -16.24 0.34 12.83
C GLN A 73 -15.63 1.41 11.95
N GLY A 74 -15.25 1.09 10.70
CA GLY A 74 -14.62 2.00 9.75
C GLY A 74 -13.17 2.34 10.07
N LEU A 75 -12.52 1.63 11.00
CA LEU A 75 -11.12 1.88 11.35
C LEU A 75 -10.17 1.49 10.22
N THR A 76 -10.51 0.45 9.47
CA THR A 76 -9.70 -0.03 8.35
C THR A 76 -9.91 0.76 7.07
N CYS A 77 -10.95 1.59 6.97
CA CYS A 77 -11.13 2.55 5.88
C CYS A 77 -11.92 3.78 6.36
N PRO A 78 -11.26 4.81 6.92
CA PRO A 78 -11.93 5.97 7.50
C PRO A 78 -12.68 6.84 6.49
N TYR A 79 -12.27 6.80 5.23
CA TYR A 79 -12.87 7.59 4.16
C TYR A 79 -13.28 6.72 2.98
N ILE A 80 -14.57 6.72 2.68
CA ILE A 80 -15.15 6.13 1.47
C ILE A 80 -15.89 7.24 0.74
N PHE A 81 -15.59 7.41 -0.55
CA PHE A 81 -16.18 8.39 -1.45
C PHE A 81 -16.79 7.70 -2.67
N THR A 82 -17.92 8.23 -3.14
CA THR A 82 -18.74 7.59 -4.17
C THR A 82 -18.14 7.66 -5.57
N TYR A 83 -17.42 8.74 -5.89
CA TYR A 83 -16.92 8.96 -7.23
C TYR A 83 -15.49 8.43 -7.44
N PRO A 84 -15.22 7.63 -8.50
CA PRO A 84 -13.91 7.03 -8.75
C PRO A 84 -12.93 8.04 -9.36
N CYS A 85 -12.31 8.86 -8.53
CA CYS A 85 -11.31 9.84 -8.93
C CYS A 85 -10.25 10.03 -7.82
N SER A 86 -9.39 11.04 -7.96
CA SER A 86 -8.43 11.39 -6.90
C SER A 86 -9.13 11.82 -5.61
N PRO A 87 -8.53 11.55 -4.44
CA PRO A 87 -9.14 11.81 -3.13
C PRO A 87 -9.70 13.21 -2.96
N HIS A 88 -8.93 14.26 -3.30
CA HIS A 88 -9.35 15.66 -3.17
C HIS A 88 -10.61 15.97 -3.99
N MET A 89 -10.69 15.42 -5.22
CA MET A 89 -11.85 15.63 -6.10
C MET A 89 -13.06 14.82 -5.61
N ALA A 90 -12.84 13.58 -5.15
CA ALA A 90 -13.91 12.74 -4.60
C ALA A 90 -14.54 13.38 -3.37
N ALA A 91 -13.71 13.86 -2.44
CA ALA A 91 -14.17 14.56 -1.25
C ALA A 91 -14.96 15.83 -1.59
N ALA A 92 -14.49 16.63 -2.55
CA ALA A 92 -15.19 17.83 -3.01
C ALA A 92 -16.56 17.51 -3.64
N LYS A 93 -16.65 16.42 -4.42
CA LYS A 93 -17.92 15.96 -5.01
C LYS A 93 -18.94 15.50 -3.97
N ASP A 94 -18.47 14.85 -2.90
CA ASP A 94 -19.32 14.40 -1.80
C ASP A 94 -19.56 15.50 -0.75
N GLY A 95 -19.09 16.73 -0.99
CA GLY A 95 -19.23 17.86 -0.05
C GLY A 95 -18.51 17.66 1.28
N ARG A 96 -17.48 16.82 1.31
CA ARG A 96 -16.70 16.43 2.50
C ARG A 96 -15.27 16.95 2.40
N ARG A 97 -14.58 16.94 3.53
CA ARG A 97 -13.14 17.18 3.60
C ARG A 97 -12.42 15.96 4.14
N ILE A 98 -11.19 15.77 3.71
CA ILE A 98 -10.29 14.76 4.27
C ILE A 98 -9.51 15.42 5.40
N ASP A 99 -9.66 14.88 6.60
CA ASP A 99 -8.81 15.19 7.74
C ASP A 99 -7.84 14.01 7.94
N LEU A 100 -6.58 14.24 7.65
CA LEU A 100 -5.53 13.23 7.75
C LEU A 100 -5.32 12.73 9.18
N GLU A 101 -5.65 13.56 10.20
CA GLU A 101 -5.59 13.14 11.60
C GLU A 101 -6.62 12.03 11.90
N THR A 102 -7.78 12.03 11.26
CA THR A 102 -8.75 10.93 11.36
C THR A 102 -8.14 9.59 10.95
N ILE A 103 -7.35 9.58 9.86
CA ILE A 103 -6.63 8.37 9.41
C ILE A 103 -5.58 7.97 10.43
N THR A 104 -4.82 8.94 10.91
CA THR A 104 -3.77 8.73 11.94
C THR A 104 -4.34 8.14 13.22
N GLN A 105 -5.48 8.65 13.70
CA GLN A 105 -6.15 8.14 14.89
C GLN A 105 -6.66 6.70 14.69
N ALA A 106 -7.26 6.40 13.54
CA ALA A 106 -7.66 5.05 13.20
C ALA A 106 -6.46 4.08 13.18
N THR A 107 -5.35 4.49 12.55
CA THR A 107 -4.10 3.70 12.52
C THR A 107 -3.56 3.47 13.94
N ARG A 108 -3.57 4.48 14.82
CA ARG A 108 -3.14 4.34 16.23
C ARG A 108 -3.99 3.33 16.97
N ARG A 109 -5.31 3.36 16.82
CA ARG A 109 -6.22 2.39 17.43
C ARG A 109 -5.97 0.96 16.94
N LEU A 110 -5.76 0.76 15.65
CA LEU A 110 -5.40 -0.56 15.09
C LEU A 110 -4.11 -1.10 15.70
N ARG A 111 -3.13 -0.25 15.95
CA ARG A 111 -1.85 -0.62 16.57
C ARG A 111 -1.94 -1.03 18.04
N GLU A 112 -3.01 -0.74 18.72
CA GLU A 112 -3.23 -1.24 20.09
C GLU A 112 -3.44 -2.75 20.12
N THR A 113 -3.94 -3.32 19.02
CA THR A 113 -4.28 -4.75 18.90
C THR A 113 -3.32 -5.52 17.99
N TYR A 114 -2.80 -4.86 16.94
CA TYR A 114 -2.02 -5.51 15.88
C TYR A 114 -0.55 -5.10 15.92
N GLU A 115 0.34 -6.09 15.71
CA GLU A 115 1.79 -5.85 15.61
C GLU A 115 2.14 -5.09 14.32
N TYR A 116 1.43 -5.39 13.22
CA TYR A 116 1.62 -4.75 11.92
C TYR A 116 0.31 -4.12 11.43
N VAL A 117 0.41 -2.88 10.94
CA VAL A 117 -0.65 -2.22 10.16
C VAL A 117 -0.10 -1.95 8.76
N LEU A 118 -0.71 -2.56 7.75
CA LEU A 118 -0.38 -2.30 6.36
C LEU A 118 -1.35 -1.22 5.84
N LEU A 119 -0.87 0.03 5.79
CA LEU A 119 -1.67 1.18 5.38
C LEU A 119 -1.52 1.42 3.88
N GLU A 120 -2.54 1.07 3.11
CA GLU A 120 -2.55 1.27 1.66
C GLU A 120 -3.02 2.67 1.28
N GLY A 121 -2.20 3.36 0.48
CA GLY A 121 -2.53 4.66 -0.11
C GLY A 121 -3.50 4.58 -1.29
N ALA A 122 -4.04 5.70 -1.70
CA ALA A 122 -4.87 5.85 -2.90
C ALA A 122 -4.03 6.38 -4.08
N GLY A 123 -3.82 5.56 -5.10
CA GLY A 123 -2.96 5.91 -6.25
C GLY A 123 -1.47 5.87 -5.93
N GLY A 124 -0.72 6.87 -6.34
CA GLY A 124 0.72 7.02 -6.11
C GLY A 124 1.05 8.07 -5.04
N LEU A 125 2.35 8.26 -4.77
CA LEU A 125 2.84 9.17 -3.72
C LEU A 125 2.47 10.64 -3.93
N MET A 126 2.41 11.10 -5.18
CA MET A 126 2.12 12.50 -5.53
C MET A 126 0.61 12.76 -5.73
N VAL A 127 -0.24 11.85 -5.27
CA VAL A 127 -1.71 12.05 -5.33
C VAL A 127 -2.12 13.07 -4.27
N PRO A 128 -2.89 14.11 -4.63
CA PRO A 128 -3.36 15.12 -3.69
C PRO A 128 -4.48 14.57 -2.79
N ASN A 129 -4.33 14.80 -1.49
CA ASN A 129 -5.38 14.57 -0.51
C ASN A 129 -6.33 15.77 -0.45
N ASP A 130 -5.78 16.96 -0.60
CA ASP A 130 -6.46 18.25 -0.76
C ASP A 130 -5.62 19.18 -1.66
N MET A 131 -5.88 20.50 -1.65
CA MET A 131 -5.15 21.48 -2.47
C MET A 131 -3.77 21.83 -1.91
N GLU A 132 -3.47 21.47 -0.69
CA GLU A 132 -2.26 21.88 0.04
C GLU A 132 -1.33 20.69 0.36
N SER A 133 -1.88 19.45 0.39
CA SER A 133 -1.17 18.26 0.83
C SER A 133 -1.23 17.10 -0.17
N LEU A 134 -0.12 16.40 -0.30
CA LEU A 134 0.03 15.18 -1.09
C LEU A 134 0.14 13.97 -0.16
N THR A 135 -0.11 12.78 -0.70
CA THR A 135 0.08 11.53 0.03
C THR A 135 1.51 11.40 0.59
N ILE A 136 2.52 11.85 -0.16
CA ILE A 136 3.93 11.79 0.27
C ILE A 136 4.20 12.67 1.50
N ASP A 137 3.51 13.81 1.62
CA ASP A 137 3.64 14.70 2.79
C ASP A 137 3.15 14.00 4.06
N TYR A 138 2.01 13.30 3.97
CA TYR A 138 1.48 12.49 5.06
C TYR A 138 2.43 11.37 5.47
N VAL A 139 2.98 10.62 4.51
CA VAL A 139 3.94 9.54 4.80
C VAL A 139 5.17 10.07 5.51
N LYS A 140 5.71 11.20 5.05
CA LYS A 140 6.84 11.90 5.68
C LYS A 140 6.51 12.35 7.10
N GLU A 141 5.39 13.02 7.29
CA GLU A 141 4.97 13.56 8.61
C GLU A 141 4.80 12.43 9.63
N GLN A 142 4.19 11.34 9.23
CA GLN A 142 4.02 10.17 10.09
C GLN A 142 5.30 9.34 10.25
N ALA A 143 6.34 9.60 9.45
CA ALA A 143 7.58 8.82 9.39
C ALA A 143 7.32 7.32 9.18
N TYR A 144 6.37 6.96 8.31
CA TYR A 144 6.08 5.58 8.00
C TYR A 144 7.07 5.03 6.97
N PRO A 145 7.72 3.88 7.24
CA PRO A 145 8.47 3.16 6.21
C PRO A 145 7.56 2.78 5.04
N LEU A 146 8.09 2.89 3.83
CA LEU A 146 7.35 2.69 2.59
C LEU A 146 7.63 1.34 1.93
N ILE A 147 6.60 0.68 1.47
CA ILE A 147 6.67 -0.39 0.47
C ILE A 147 6.19 0.19 -0.86
N LEU A 148 7.04 0.17 -1.89
CA LEU A 148 6.70 0.66 -3.22
C LEU A 148 6.33 -0.49 -4.16
N VAL A 149 5.08 -0.52 -4.60
CA VAL A 149 4.61 -1.53 -5.58
C VAL A 149 4.88 -1.03 -7.00
N THR A 150 5.58 -1.84 -7.77
CA THR A 150 5.90 -1.64 -9.19
C THR A 150 5.51 -2.87 -10.02
N SER A 151 5.73 -2.83 -11.32
CA SER A 151 5.43 -3.94 -12.25
C SER A 151 6.42 -3.97 -13.41
N GLY A 152 6.35 -5.03 -14.23
CA GLY A 152 7.14 -5.16 -15.46
C GLY A 152 6.59 -4.43 -16.68
N LYS A 153 5.47 -3.71 -16.57
CA LYS A 153 4.87 -3.00 -17.68
C LYS A 153 5.83 -1.96 -18.27
N LEU A 154 5.83 -1.83 -19.60
CA LEU A 154 6.61 -0.77 -20.28
C LEU A 154 6.28 0.62 -19.69
N GLY A 155 7.31 1.38 -19.32
CA GLY A 155 7.21 2.65 -18.61
C GLY A 155 7.36 2.55 -17.09
N SER A 156 7.26 1.37 -16.49
CA SER A 156 7.37 1.20 -15.03
C SER A 156 8.73 1.59 -14.47
N ILE A 157 9.83 1.41 -15.22
CA ILE A 157 11.15 1.89 -14.79
C ILE A 157 11.10 3.39 -14.51
N ASN A 158 10.58 4.18 -15.45
CA ASN A 158 10.48 5.64 -15.27
C ASN A 158 9.66 6.00 -14.03
N HIS A 159 8.48 5.42 -13.87
CA HIS A 159 7.61 5.73 -12.72
C HIS A 159 8.20 5.23 -11.40
N THR A 160 8.91 4.11 -11.40
CA THR A 160 9.61 3.59 -10.23
C THR A 160 10.73 4.54 -9.80
N LEU A 161 11.58 4.96 -10.74
CA LEU A 161 12.66 5.90 -10.47
C LEU A 161 12.14 7.24 -9.93
N LEU A 162 11.12 7.81 -10.56
CA LEU A 162 10.49 9.05 -10.09
C LEU A 162 9.96 8.92 -8.66
N SER A 163 9.32 7.78 -8.34
CA SER A 163 8.81 7.53 -6.99
C SER A 163 9.94 7.36 -5.96
N LEU A 164 11.00 6.62 -6.29
CA LEU A 164 12.14 6.41 -5.41
C LEU A 164 12.93 7.70 -5.17
N TYR A 165 13.18 8.51 -6.19
CA TYR A 165 13.83 9.81 -6.04
C TYR A 165 12.97 10.81 -5.25
N ALA A 166 11.65 10.72 -5.37
CA ALA A 166 10.77 11.49 -4.50
C ALA A 166 10.93 11.06 -3.03
N CYS A 167 10.97 9.74 -2.75
CA CYS A 167 11.21 9.23 -1.39
C CYS A 167 12.56 9.72 -0.84
N GLU A 168 13.62 9.62 -1.62
CA GLU A 168 14.95 10.12 -1.25
C GLU A 168 14.90 11.62 -0.93
N ARG A 169 14.28 12.43 -1.80
CA ARG A 169 14.15 13.88 -1.59
C ARG A 169 13.36 14.27 -0.35
N TYR A 170 12.36 13.45 0.00
CA TYR A 170 11.51 13.66 1.18
C TYR A 170 12.09 13.02 2.46
N GLY A 171 13.16 12.23 2.35
CA GLY A 171 13.75 11.50 3.47
C GLY A 171 12.88 10.35 3.98
N ILE A 172 12.14 9.71 3.08
CA ILE A 172 11.28 8.56 3.40
C ILE A 172 12.07 7.26 3.19
N GLU A 173 12.10 6.42 4.22
CA GLU A 173 12.69 5.09 4.14
C GLU A 173 11.86 4.19 3.22
N VAL A 174 12.48 3.66 2.17
CA VAL A 174 11.87 2.62 1.33
C VAL A 174 12.29 1.25 1.86
N LYS A 175 11.39 0.60 2.58
CA LYS A 175 11.63 -0.70 3.21
C LYS A 175 11.78 -1.85 2.22
N ALA A 176 11.00 -1.80 1.12
CA ALA A 176 11.08 -2.77 0.05
C ALA A 176 10.44 -2.23 -1.24
N ILE A 177 10.87 -2.79 -2.37
CA ILE A 177 10.17 -2.69 -3.65
C ILE A 177 9.42 -4.00 -3.87
N VAL A 178 8.10 -3.95 -4.08
CA VAL A 178 7.29 -5.11 -4.46
C VAL A 178 7.11 -5.10 -5.97
N TYR A 179 7.68 -6.09 -6.63
CA TYR A 179 7.58 -6.25 -8.08
C TYR A 179 6.41 -7.17 -8.42
N ASN A 180 5.32 -6.59 -8.92
CA ASN A 180 4.14 -7.34 -9.34
C ASN A 180 4.38 -7.99 -10.70
N GLN A 181 4.30 -9.33 -10.73
CA GLN A 181 4.50 -10.15 -11.92
C GLN A 181 3.24 -10.34 -12.78
N TYR A 182 2.10 -9.74 -12.35
CA TYR A 182 0.83 -9.87 -13.06
C TYR A 182 0.25 -8.50 -13.47
N PRO A 183 -0.32 -8.37 -14.68
CA PRO A 183 -0.26 -9.36 -15.76
C PRO A 183 1.12 -9.40 -16.40
N SER A 184 1.55 -10.58 -16.83
CA SER A 184 2.73 -10.72 -17.70
C SER A 184 2.30 -10.41 -19.14
N ILE A 185 2.94 -9.39 -19.74
CA ILE A 185 2.63 -8.90 -21.08
C ILE A 185 3.81 -9.19 -22.03
N ASP A 186 5.02 -8.89 -21.58
CA ASP A 186 6.26 -9.10 -22.35
C ASP A 186 7.37 -9.57 -21.40
N PRO A 187 7.66 -10.89 -21.37
CA PRO A 187 8.66 -11.47 -20.49
C PRO A 187 10.06 -10.87 -20.62
N LEU A 188 10.44 -10.39 -21.82
CA LEU A 188 11.75 -9.77 -22.04
C LEU A 188 11.83 -8.40 -21.35
N ILE A 189 10.81 -7.56 -21.51
CA ILE A 189 10.73 -6.26 -20.85
C ILE A 189 10.67 -6.45 -19.32
N GLU A 190 9.88 -7.40 -18.86
CA GLU A 190 9.70 -7.71 -17.43
C GLU A 190 11.00 -8.17 -16.79
N ALA A 191 11.72 -9.11 -17.40
CA ALA A 191 13.00 -9.59 -16.92
C ALA A 191 14.05 -8.48 -16.86
N ASN A 192 14.14 -7.65 -17.92
CA ASN A 192 15.06 -6.53 -17.98
C ASN A 192 14.72 -5.46 -16.93
N THR A 193 13.44 -5.15 -16.74
CA THR A 193 12.99 -4.21 -15.70
C THR A 193 13.40 -4.68 -14.32
N LEU A 194 13.19 -5.95 -14.01
CA LEU A 194 13.54 -6.55 -12.74
C LEU A 194 15.05 -6.53 -12.49
N GLU A 195 15.85 -6.91 -13.51
CA GLU A 195 17.31 -6.89 -13.43
C GLU A 195 17.83 -5.46 -13.22
N TYR A 196 17.31 -4.50 -13.98
CA TYR A 196 17.69 -3.10 -13.85
C TYR A 196 17.42 -2.56 -12.43
N LEU A 197 16.23 -2.82 -11.86
CA LEU A 197 15.88 -2.34 -10.52
C LEU A 197 16.78 -2.97 -9.45
N LYS A 198 17.08 -4.28 -9.55
CA LYS A 198 18.02 -4.96 -8.65
C LYS A 198 19.43 -4.38 -8.70
N ALA A 199 19.92 -4.10 -9.90
CA ALA A 199 21.26 -3.54 -10.10
C ALA A 199 21.34 -2.07 -9.64
N LYS A 200 20.29 -1.29 -9.84
CA LYS A 200 20.25 0.14 -9.53
C LYS A 200 20.08 0.43 -8.04
N PHE A 201 19.34 -0.43 -7.32
CA PHE A 201 19.00 -0.26 -5.90
C PHE A 201 19.32 -1.55 -5.10
N PRO A 202 20.58 -1.97 -5.04
CA PRO A 202 20.97 -3.22 -4.38
C PRO A 202 20.70 -3.23 -2.87
N GLU A 203 20.59 -2.04 -2.26
CA GLU A 203 20.32 -1.85 -0.84
C GLU A 203 18.82 -1.97 -0.49
N ILE A 204 17.91 -1.83 -1.48
CA ILE A 204 16.48 -1.93 -1.23
C ILE A 204 16.02 -3.35 -1.57
N PRO A 205 15.51 -4.10 -0.59
CA PRO A 205 14.99 -5.44 -0.83
C PRO A 205 13.91 -5.44 -1.92
N LEU A 206 14.01 -6.39 -2.87
CA LEU A 206 13.03 -6.57 -3.92
C LEU A 206 12.24 -7.85 -3.68
N ILE A 207 10.94 -7.70 -3.44
CA ILE A 207 10.00 -8.77 -3.17
C ILE A 207 9.21 -9.06 -4.43
N LEU A 208 9.25 -10.31 -4.92
CA LEU A 208 8.43 -10.74 -6.04
C LEU A 208 7.02 -11.03 -5.57
N LEU A 209 6.03 -10.40 -6.22
CA LEU A 209 4.62 -10.67 -5.99
C LEU A 209 4.14 -11.62 -7.09
N PRO A 210 3.87 -12.90 -6.75
CA PRO A 210 3.43 -13.87 -7.73
C PRO A 210 2.00 -13.59 -8.21
N GLU A 211 1.65 -14.12 -9.36
CA GLU A 211 0.27 -14.12 -9.85
C GLU A 211 -0.63 -14.93 -8.90
N MET A 212 -1.74 -14.34 -8.48
CA MET A 212 -2.76 -15.04 -7.72
C MET A 212 -3.54 -16.02 -8.63
N LYS A 213 -3.15 -17.30 -8.59
CA LYS A 213 -3.90 -18.36 -9.28
C LYS A 213 -4.89 -19.02 -8.32
N LYS A 214 -6.07 -19.38 -8.82
CA LYS A 214 -7.07 -20.11 -8.01
C LYS A 214 -6.46 -21.42 -7.48
N GLY A 215 -6.43 -21.56 -6.15
CA GLY A 215 -5.85 -22.74 -5.50
C GLY A 215 -4.32 -22.68 -5.30
N SER A 216 -3.63 -21.60 -5.71
CA SER A 216 -2.23 -21.40 -5.37
C SER A 216 -2.08 -20.92 -3.91
N GLU A 217 -1.12 -21.50 -3.21
CA GLU A 217 -0.69 -21.06 -1.87
C GLU A 217 0.61 -20.27 -1.91
N GLU A 218 1.07 -19.90 -3.11
CA GLU A 218 2.29 -19.13 -3.27
C GLU A 218 2.13 -17.74 -2.67
N LEU A 219 3.07 -17.36 -1.78
CA LEU A 219 3.10 -16.08 -1.10
C LEU A 219 4.43 -15.39 -1.36
N PRO A 220 4.47 -14.05 -1.31
CA PRO A 220 5.72 -13.31 -1.41
C PRO A 220 6.66 -13.65 -0.24
N ASP A 221 7.96 -13.58 -0.50
CA ASP A 221 8.98 -13.71 0.54
C ASP A 221 9.06 -12.40 1.35
N ILE A 222 8.53 -12.44 2.56
CA ILE A 222 8.42 -11.28 3.45
C ILE A 222 9.58 -11.15 4.45
N ARG A 223 10.60 -11.99 4.37
CA ARG A 223 11.77 -11.91 5.29
C ARG A 223 12.37 -10.51 5.39
N PRO A 224 12.42 -9.72 4.32
CA PRO A 224 12.89 -8.33 4.40
C PRO A 224 12.02 -7.39 5.25
N LEU A 225 10.78 -7.79 5.57
CA LEU A 225 9.83 -6.98 6.34
C LEU A 225 9.77 -7.37 7.82
N LEU A 226 10.41 -8.49 8.19
CA LEU A 226 10.49 -8.99 9.56
C LEU A 226 11.73 -8.43 10.26
#